data_0da8819ea2362e75b3d4ff4242ae537e
#
_entry.id   0da8819ea2362e75b3d4ff4242ae537e
#
_cell.length_a   1.000
_cell.length_b   1.000
_cell.length_c   1.000
_cell.angle_alpha   90.00
_cell.angle_beta   90.00
_cell.angle_gamma   90.00
#
_symmetry.space_group_name_H-M   'P 1'
#
loop_
_entity.id
_entity.type
_entity.pdbx_description
1 polymer ?
#
loop_
_entity_poly.entity_id
_entity_poly.type
_entity_poly.pdbx_seq_one_letter_code
_entity_poly.pdbx_strand_id
1 'polypeptide(L)'
;MAHPAHAPRSPRRLPAVEERSAGGVVVDIHEGQARIAVIARRNRAGRLEWCLPKGHIEGEETLVETAAREVAEETGIEARVLVELGTIDYWFATSDRRIHKFVHHYLLEAIGGYLTIDNDPDHEAVDVAWLPLREAHRHLTFPNERRIAREAWQRLAGDA
;
A
#
# COMPACT_ATOMS: atom_id res chain seq x y z
N MET A 1 48.89 21.00 3.11
CA MET A 1 48.26 19.97 2.28
C MET A 1 46.74 20.14 2.32
N ALA A 2 46.17 20.39 1.16
CA ALA A 2 44.71 20.50 1.07
C ALA A 2 44.08 19.12 1.24
N HIS A 3 43.16 18.97 2.19
CA HIS A 3 42.33 17.78 2.26
C HIS A 3 41.51 17.70 1.00
N PRO A 4 41.46 16.54 0.32
CA PRO A 4 40.57 16.39 -0.80
C PRO A 4 39.15 16.66 -0.30
N ALA A 5 38.46 17.55 -1.00
CA ALA A 5 37.05 17.82 -0.71
C ALA A 5 36.32 16.47 -0.66
N HIS A 6 35.58 16.23 0.43
CA HIS A 6 34.75 15.04 0.52
C HIS A 6 33.74 15.09 -0.61
N ALA A 7 33.96 14.27 -1.64
CA ALA A 7 32.96 14.07 -2.66
C ALA A 7 31.70 13.51 -1.97
N PRO A 8 30.51 14.03 -2.30
CA PRO A 8 29.30 13.45 -1.75
C PRO A 8 29.27 11.95 -2.07
N ARG A 9 29.00 11.13 -1.05
CA ARG A 9 28.92 9.69 -1.25
C ARG A 9 27.86 9.39 -2.30
N SER A 10 28.24 8.70 -3.36
CA SER A 10 27.28 8.19 -4.33
C SER A 10 26.28 7.30 -3.60
N PRO A 11 24.96 7.39 -3.91
CA PRO A 11 23.97 6.47 -3.34
C PRO A 11 24.36 5.00 -3.45
N ARG A 12 25.14 4.63 -4.49
CA ARG A 12 25.63 3.26 -4.69
C ARG A 12 26.62 2.77 -3.64
N ARG A 13 27.24 3.68 -2.89
CA ARG A 13 28.23 3.35 -1.85
C ARG A 13 27.61 3.28 -0.46
N LEU A 14 26.35 3.67 -0.31
CA LEU A 14 25.66 3.59 0.97
C LEU A 14 25.26 2.15 1.28
N PRO A 15 25.23 1.77 2.57
CA PRO A 15 24.71 0.47 2.96
C PRO A 15 23.28 0.27 2.45
N ALA A 16 22.99 -0.93 2.00
CA ALA A 16 21.65 -1.30 1.55
C ALA A 16 20.87 -1.98 2.69
N VAL A 17 19.63 -1.55 2.90
CA VAL A 17 18.72 -2.10 3.90
C VAL A 17 17.41 -2.47 3.23
N GLU A 18 16.83 -3.60 3.59
CA GLU A 18 15.50 -3.99 3.13
C GLU A 18 14.43 -3.54 4.11
N GLU A 19 13.32 -3.02 3.58
CA GLU A 19 12.12 -2.75 4.35
C GLU A 19 10.94 -3.47 3.70
N ARG A 20 10.07 -4.02 4.53
CA ARG A 20 8.88 -4.73 4.06
C ARG A 20 7.63 -4.15 4.66
N SER A 21 6.63 -3.96 3.79
CA SER A 21 5.29 -3.54 4.14
C SER A 21 4.29 -4.53 3.54
N ALA A 22 3.09 -4.53 4.06
CA ALA A 22 2.01 -5.35 3.52
C ALA A 22 0.70 -4.57 3.55
N GLY A 23 -0.17 -4.90 2.63
CA GLY A 23 -1.49 -4.32 2.51
C GLY A 23 -2.22 -4.97 1.35
N GLY A 24 -3.11 -4.24 0.72
CA GLY A 24 -3.70 -4.78 -0.49
C GLY A 24 -5.06 -4.23 -0.86
N VAL A 25 -5.78 -5.06 -1.59
CA VAL A 25 -7.08 -4.76 -2.17
C VAL A 25 -8.14 -5.45 -1.33
N VAL A 26 -8.86 -4.66 -0.51
CA VAL A 26 -9.95 -5.17 0.30
C VAL A 26 -11.25 -5.00 -0.46
N VAL A 27 -11.92 -6.13 -0.73
CA VAL A 27 -13.10 -6.18 -1.60
C VAL A 27 -14.36 -6.40 -0.76
N ASP A 28 -15.36 -5.59 -1.05
CA ASP A 28 -16.72 -5.75 -0.57
C ASP A 28 -17.66 -5.85 -1.76
N ILE A 29 -18.63 -6.74 -1.69
CA ILE A 29 -19.66 -6.85 -2.72
C ILE A 29 -20.87 -6.01 -2.27
N HIS A 30 -21.16 -4.99 -3.04
CA HIS A 30 -22.27 -4.08 -2.76
C HIS A 30 -23.16 -4.00 -3.99
N GLU A 31 -24.43 -4.33 -3.81
CA GLU A 31 -25.41 -4.35 -4.91
C GLU A 31 -24.93 -5.18 -6.11
N GLY A 32 -24.31 -6.32 -5.83
CA GLY A 32 -23.81 -7.24 -6.86
C GLY A 32 -22.50 -6.84 -7.53
N GLN A 33 -21.88 -5.75 -7.09
CA GLN A 33 -20.64 -5.26 -7.68
C GLN A 33 -19.51 -5.22 -6.66
N ALA A 34 -18.32 -5.58 -7.10
CA ALA A 34 -17.11 -5.50 -6.29
C ALA A 34 -16.64 -4.05 -6.17
N ARG A 35 -16.39 -3.63 -4.94
CA ARG A 35 -15.79 -2.34 -4.62
C ARG A 35 -14.60 -2.52 -3.69
N ILE A 36 -13.65 -1.60 -3.73
CA ILE A 36 -12.45 -1.65 -2.91
C ILE A 36 -12.31 -0.37 -2.08
N ALA A 37 -11.73 -0.51 -0.90
CA ALA A 37 -11.43 0.65 -0.07
C ALA A 37 -10.04 1.20 -0.42
N VAL A 38 -10.00 2.49 -0.68
CA VAL A 38 -8.76 3.22 -0.99
C VAL A 38 -8.64 4.44 -0.09
N ILE A 39 -7.42 4.90 0.12
CA ILE A 39 -7.14 6.09 0.92
C ILE A 39 -6.56 7.19 0.06
N ALA A 40 -6.80 8.43 0.47
CA ALA A 40 -6.19 9.59 -0.15
C ALA A 40 -5.18 10.21 0.81
N ARG A 41 -4.03 10.59 0.29
CA ARG A 41 -2.99 11.32 1.01
C ARG A 41 -2.59 12.56 0.22
N ARG A 42 -2.07 13.57 0.92
CA ARG A 42 -1.49 14.73 0.25
C ARG A 42 0.01 14.52 0.09
N ASN A 43 0.51 14.71 -1.13
CA ASN A 43 1.94 14.70 -1.37
C ASN A 43 2.56 16.06 -0.98
N ARG A 44 3.88 16.19 -1.16
CA ARG A 44 4.60 17.42 -0.81
C ARG A 44 4.12 18.65 -1.58
N ALA A 45 3.57 18.46 -2.78
CA ALA A 45 3.00 19.53 -3.58
C ALA A 45 1.56 19.88 -3.20
N GLY A 46 0.99 19.21 -2.19
CA GLY A 46 -0.38 19.40 -1.73
C GLY A 46 -1.43 18.72 -2.59
N ARG A 47 -1.04 17.89 -3.54
CA ARG A 47 -1.96 17.14 -4.40
C ARG A 47 -2.42 15.87 -3.72
N LEU A 48 -3.67 15.49 -3.96
CA LEU A 48 -4.20 14.22 -3.48
C LEU A 48 -3.64 13.06 -4.29
N GLU A 49 -3.22 12.03 -3.57
CA GLU A 49 -2.81 10.75 -4.14
C GLU A 49 -3.72 9.67 -3.58
N TRP A 50 -4.35 8.92 -4.47
CA TRP A 50 -5.20 7.79 -4.10
C TRP A 50 -4.38 6.51 -4.12
N CYS A 51 -4.40 5.79 -3.01
CA CYS A 51 -3.51 4.66 -2.76
C CYS A 51 -4.25 3.47 -2.18
N LEU A 52 -3.67 2.29 -2.39
CA LEU A 52 -4.07 1.10 -1.65
C LEU A 52 -3.54 1.19 -0.21
N PRO A 53 -4.31 0.73 0.78
CA PRO A 53 -3.85 0.71 2.18
C PRO A 53 -2.68 -0.25 2.35
N LYS A 54 -1.67 0.18 3.10
CA LYS A 54 -0.48 -0.62 3.41
C LYS A 54 0.30 -0.01 4.55
N GLY A 55 1.16 -0.79 5.17
CA GLY A 55 2.07 -0.28 6.18
C GLY A 55 3.11 -1.30 6.62
N HIS A 56 3.94 -0.89 7.54
CA HIS A 56 5.09 -1.66 8.01
C HIS A 56 4.71 -2.81 8.92
N ILE A 57 5.52 -3.88 8.87
CA ILE A 57 5.44 -4.99 9.81
C ILE A 57 5.74 -4.45 11.22
N GLU A 58 4.92 -4.83 12.19
CA GLU A 58 5.16 -4.53 13.60
C GLU A 58 5.52 -5.79 14.36
N GLY A 59 6.62 -5.73 15.12
CA GLY A 59 7.06 -6.88 15.93
C GLY A 59 7.27 -8.14 15.11
N GLU A 60 6.64 -9.21 15.53
CA GLU A 60 6.74 -10.53 14.91
C GLU A 60 5.57 -10.87 13.99
N GLU A 61 4.83 -9.87 13.54
CA GLU A 61 3.72 -10.11 12.61
C GLU A 61 4.18 -10.81 11.34
N THR A 62 3.34 -11.70 10.83
CA THR A 62 3.49 -12.19 9.46
C THR A 62 3.01 -11.10 8.50
N LEU A 63 3.38 -11.22 7.22
CA LEU A 63 2.90 -10.29 6.18
C LEU A 63 1.37 -10.30 6.07
N VAL A 64 0.75 -11.45 6.22
CA VAL A 64 -0.72 -11.59 6.21
C VAL A 64 -1.36 -10.82 7.37
N GLU A 65 -0.80 -10.97 8.56
CA GLU A 65 -1.28 -10.25 9.75
C GLU A 65 -1.09 -8.73 9.59
N THR A 66 0.04 -8.31 9.05
CA THR A 66 0.32 -6.90 8.77
C THR A 66 -0.68 -6.32 7.77
N ALA A 67 -0.97 -7.06 6.70
CA ALA A 67 -1.92 -6.61 5.68
C ALA A 67 -3.31 -6.37 6.26
N ALA A 68 -3.83 -7.31 7.04
CA ALA A 68 -5.14 -7.19 7.67
C ALA A 68 -5.18 -6.02 8.67
N ARG A 69 -4.15 -5.88 9.48
CA ARG A 69 -4.07 -4.78 10.47
C ARG A 69 -3.99 -3.42 9.80
N GLU A 70 -3.14 -3.26 8.80
CA GLU A 70 -2.97 -1.98 8.09
C GLU A 70 -4.24 -1.58 7.33
N VAL A 71 -4.92 -2.54 6.69
CA VAL A 71 -6.20 -2.26 6.05
C VAL A 71 -7.22 -1.74 7.08
N ALA A 72 -7.29 -2.36 8.26
CA ALA A 72 -8.21 -1.93 9.32
C ALA A 72 -7.84 -0.54 9.85
N GLU A 73 -6.57 -0.28 10.10
CA GLU A 73 -6.12 1.01 10.61
C GLU A 73 -6.34 2.14 9.61
N GLU A 74 -5.99 1.94 8.34
CA GLU A 74 -6.06 3.01 7.34
C GLU A 74 -7.47 3.22 6.77
N THR A 75 -8.28 2.17 6.66
CA THR A 75 -9.59 2.27 6.03
C THR A 75 -10.78 2.10 6.98
N GLY A 76 -10.56 1.53 8.15
CA GLY A 76 -11.63 1.15 9.08
C GLY A 76 -12.27 -0.19 8.77
N ILE A 77 -11.87 -0.86 7.71
CA ILE A 77 -12.49 -2.12 7.28
C ILE A 77 -11.77 -3.32 7.90
N GLU A 78 -12.53 -4.14 8.61
CA GLU A 78 -12.04 -5.43 9.08
C GLU A 78 -12.05 -6.40 7.90
N ALA A 79 -10.94 -7.09 7.68
CA ALA A 79 -10.76 -7.88 6.49
C ALA A 79 -10.04 -9.19 6.77
N ARG A 80 -10.30 -10.16 5.91
CA ARG A 80 -9.64 -11.46 5.92
C ARG A 80 -8.83 -11.63 4.64
N VAL A 81 -7.58 -12.00 4.77
CA VAL A 81 -6.70 -12.23 3.62
C VAL A 81 -7.11 -13.51 2.91
N LEU A 82 -7.28 -13.42 1.58
CA LEU A 82 -7.66 -14.56 0.73
C LEU A 82 -6.45 -15.14 -0.01
N VAL A 83 -5.70 -14.29 -0.73
CA VAL A 83 -4.62 -14.74 -1.60
C VAL A 83 -3.64 -13.61 -1.84
N GLU A 84 -2.40 -13.96 -2.16
CA GLU A 84 -1.39 -12.98 -2.57
C GLU A 84 -1.65 -12.51 -4.00
N LEU A 85 -1.54 -11.20 -4.23
CA LEU A 85 -1.69 -10.61 -5.56
C LEU A 85 -0.35 -10.32 -6.22
N GLY A 86 0.62 -9.85 -5.45
CA GLY A 86 1.94 -9.53 -5.98
C GLY A 86 2.73 -8.61 -5.06
N THR A 87 3.99 -8.44 -5.41
CA THR A 87 4.91 -7.59 -4.66
C THR A 87 5.42 -6.49 -5.56
N ILE A 88 5.38 -5.27 -5.05
CA ILE A 88 5.99 -4.10 -5.67
C ILE A 88 7.27 -3.82 -4.92
N ASP A 89 8.35 -3.51 -5.63
CA ASP A 89 9.58 -3.09 -4.99
C ASP A 89 10.13 -1.82 -5.65
N TYR A 90 10.82 -1.03 -4.86
CA TYR A 90 11.49 0.17 -5.34
C TYR A 90 12.64 0.54 -4.41
N TRP A 91 13.57 1.32 -4.96
CA TRP A 91 14.73 1.81 -4.24
C TRP A 91 14.62 3.30 -3.98
N PHE A 92 15.05 3.71 -2.79
CA PHE A 92 15.26 5.12 -2.49
C PHE A 92 16.44 5.26 -1.55
N ALA A 93 17.00 6.47 -1.47
CA ALA A 93 18.14 6.74 -0.62
C ALA A 93 17.78 7.78 0.43
N THR A 94 18.28 7.57 1.64
CA THR A 94 18.35 8.58 2.68
C THR A 94 19.77 9.11 2.76
N SER A 95 20.07 10.00 3.71
CA SER A 95 21.41 10.57 3.87
C SER A 95 22.48 9.52 4.20
N ASP A 96 22.07 8.39 4.83
CA ASP A 96 22.99 7.41 5.39
C ASP A 96 22.85 6.00 4.81
N ARG A 97 21.83 5.73 3.98
CA ARG A 97 21.60 4.38 3.46
C ARG A 97 20.72 4.37 2.22
N ARG A 98 20.81 3.26 1.48
CA ARG A 98 19.89 2.93 0.41
C ARG A 98 18.84 1.98 0.98
N ILE A 99 17.59 2.19 0.61
CA ILE A 99 16.50 1.35 1.09
C ILE A 99 15.87 0.65 -0.12
N HIS A 100 15.82 -0.68 -0.04
CA HIS A 100 15.06 -1.50 -0.96
C HIS A 100 13.75 -1.85 -0.28
N LYS A 101 12.69 -1.21 -0.72
CA LYS A 101 11.36 -1.41 -0.13
C LYS A 101 10.55 -2.39 -0.95
N PHE A 102 9.99 -3.37 -0.24
CA PHE A 102 9.05 -4.34 -0.78
C PHE A 102 7.67 -4.09 -0.18
N VAL A 103 6.66 -4.03 -1.02
CA VAL A 103 5.27 -3.92 -0.57
C VAL A 103 4.52 -5.14 -1.07
N HIS A 104 4.12 -6.01 -0.15
CA HIS A 104 3.38 -7.23 -0.45
C HIS A 104 1.89 -6.93 -0.45
N HIS A 105 1.24 -7.15 -1.59
CA HIS A 105 -0.18 -6.87 -1.77
C HIS A 105 -0.98 -8.16 -1.79
N TYR A 106 -2.06 -8.16 -1.02
CA TYR A 106 -2.99 -9.28 -0.90
C TYR A 106 -4.38 -8.89 -1.38
N LEU A 107 -5.15 -9.88 -1.78
CA LEU A 107 -6.59 -9.76 -1.95
C LEU A 107 -7.22 -10.07 -0.60
N LEU A 108 -8.04 -9.16 -0.09
CA LEU A 108 -8.72 -9.32 1.20
C LEU A 108 -10.23 -9.22 0.98
N GLU A 109 -10.96 -9.91 1.82
CA GLU A 109 -12.42 -9.86 1.88
C GLU A 109 -12.85 -8.99 3.05
N ALA A 110 -13.70 -8.01 2.81
CA ALA A 110 -14.29 -7.20 3.86
C ALA A 110 -15.25 -8.06 4.69
N ILE A 111 -15.05 -8.10 6.00
CA ILE A 111 -15.89 -8.89 6.93
C ILE A 111 -16.56 -8.05 8.00
N GLY A 112 -16.25 -6.77 8.10
CA GLY A 112 -16.85 -5.87 9.09
C GLY A 112 -16.27 -4.48 9.03
N GLY A 113 -16.64 -3.65 9.98
CA GLY A 113 -16.16 -2.29 10.06
C GLY A 113 -16.90 -1.33 9.12
N TYR A 114 -16.43 -0.12 9.07
CA TYR A 114 -16.97 0.94 8.21
C TYR A 114 -15.81 1.88 7.83
N LEU A 115 -15.96 2.59 6.71
CA LEU A 115 -14.94 3.51 6.25
C LEU A 115 -14.70 4.63 7.25
N THR A 116 -13.45 4.74 7.71
CA THR A 116 -13.00 5.82 8.57
C THR A 116 -11.49 5.95 8.51
N ILE A 117 -10.98 7.16 8.62
CA ILE A 117 -9.55 7.43 8.76
C ILE A 117 -9.13 7.65 10.23
N ASP A 118 -10.08 7.56 11.15
CA ASP A 118 -9.82 7.87 12.57
C ASP A 118 -8.95 6.83 13.27
N ASN A 119 -8.84 5.63 12.70
CA ASN A 119 -8.06 4.54 13.28
C ASN A 119 -6.61 4.50 12.79
N ASP A 120 -6.24 5.39 11.89
CA ASP A 120 -4.87 5.48 11.38
C ASP A 120 -3.98 6.18 12.43
N PRO A 121 -3.05 5.45 13.09
CA PRO A 121 -2.21 6.04 14.13
C PRO A 121 -1.26 7.12 13.61
N ASP A 122 -0.89 7.06 12.34
CA ASP A 122 0.03 8.01 11.73
C ASP A 122 -0.69 9.24 11.13
N HIS A 123 -2.01 9.20 11.06
CA HIS A 123 -2.86 10.29 10.54
C HIS A 123 -2.42 10.81 9.17
N GLU A 124 -1.88 9.93 8.32
CA GLU A 124 -1.42 10.31 6.97
C GLU A 124 -2.57 10.40 5.96
N ALA A 125 -3.59 9.58 6.13
CA ALA A 125 -4.75 9.61 5.24
C ALA A 125 -5.63 10.83 5.54
N VAL A 126 -6.06 11.52 4.50
CA VAL A 126 -6.99 12.67 4.59
C VAL A 126 -8.39 12.30 4.15
N ASP A 127 -8.56 11.18 3.48
CA ASP A 127 -9.85 10.68 3.04
C ASP A 127 -9.80 9.16 2.82
N VAL A 128 -10.96 8.54 2.78
CA VAL A 128 -11.13 7.12 2.49
C VAL A 128 -12.40 6.96 1.66
N ALA A 129 -12.39 6.07 0.68
CA ALA A 129 -13.53 5.89 -0.21
C ALA A 129 -13.64 4.45 -0.72
N TRP A 130 -14.87 4.06 -1.05
CA TRP A 130 -15.11 2.88 -1.85
C TRP A 130 -15.04 3.25 -3.33
N LEU A 131 -14.28 2.50 -4.11
CA LEU A 131 -14.23 2.63 -5.57
C LEU A 131 -14.70 1.33 -6.21
N PRO A 132 -15.47 1.39 -7.32
CA PRO A 132 -15.72 0.17 -8.09
C PRO A 132 -14.41 -0.47 -8.52
N LEU A 133 -14.25 -1.76 -8.26
CA LEU A 133 -13.00 -2.46 -8.59
C LEU A 133 -12.67 -2.35 -10.08
N ARG A 134 -13.67 -2.47 -10.95
CA ARG A 134 -13.48 -2.35 -12.40
C ARG A 134 -12.91 -1.01 -12.86
N GLU A 135 -13.05 0.05 -12.04
CA GLU A 135 -12.59 1.40 -12.35
C GLU A 135 -11.38 1.82 -11.51
N ALA A 136 -11.00 1.03 -10.51
CA ALA A 136 -9.96 1.40 -9.56
C ALA A 136 -8.62 1.72 -10.25
N HIS A 137 -8.28 1.01 -11.31
CA HIS A 137 -7.07 1.26 -12.08
C HIS A 137 -7.02 2.65 -12.73
N ARG A 138 -8.14 3.34 -12.85
CA ARG A 138 -8.21 4.71 -13.38
C ARG A 138 -8.01 5.76 -12.32
N HIS A 139 -8.29 5.42 -11.06
CA HIS A 139 -8.31 6.38 -9.95
C HIS A 139 -7.08 6.29 -9.06
N LEU A 140 -6.44 5.13 -8.98
CA LEU A 140 -5.20 4.97 -8.23
C LEU A 140 -4.10 5.79 -8.89
N THR A 141 -3.35 6.51 -8.08
CA THR A 141 -2.33 7.45 -8.56
C THR A 141 -1.12 6.74 -9.16
N PHE A 142 -0.71 5.61 -8.56
CA PHE A 142 0.55 4.96 -8.93
C PHE A 142 0.35 3.79 -9.89
N PRO A 143 1.12 3.74 -11.00
CA PRO A 143 1.00 2.66 -12.00
C PRO A 143 1.16 1.26 -11.42
N ASN A 144 2.05 1.08 -10.45
CA ASN A 144 2.27 -0.22 -9.81
C ASN A 144 1.03 -0.69 -9.06
N GLU A 145 0.35 0.23 -8.36
CA GLU A 145 -0.89 -0.10 -7.65
C GLU A 145 -2.05 -0.33 -8.61
N ARG A 146 -2.10 0.39 -9.72
CA ARG A 146 -3.07 0.13 -10.78
C ARG A 146 -2.96 -1.31 -11.30
N ARG A 147 -1.75 -1.80 -11.45
CA ARG A 147 -1.47 -3.18 -11.87
C ARG A 147 -1.98 -4.19 -10.83
N ILE A 148 -1.77 -3.92 -9.55
CA ILE A 148 -2.29 -4.76 -8.47
C ILE A 148 -3.83 -4.80 -8.49
N ALA A 149 -4.47 -3.66 -8.69
CA ALA A 149 -5.94 -3.60 -8.78
C ALA A 149 -6.47 -4.40 -9.98
N ARG A 150 -5.78 -4.35 -11.13
CA ARG A 150 -6.13 -5.16 -12.29
C ARG A 150 -5.99 -6.66 -12.00
N GLU A 151 -4.93 -7.05 -11.31
CA GLU A 151 -4.74 -8.43 -10.91
C GLU A 151 -5.87 -8.91 -10.00
N ALA A 152 -6.30 -8.08 -9.06
CA ALA A 152 -7.46 -8.38 -8.21
C ALA A 152 -8.73 -8.58 -9.04
N TRP A 153 -8.97 -7.70 -10.00
CA TRP A 153 -10.10 -7.81 -10.90
C TRP A 153 -10.07 -9.12 -11.68
N GLN A 154 -8.92 -9.48 -12.25
CA GLN A 154 -8.75 -10.70 -13.02
C GLN A 154 -8.97 -11.96 -12.18
N ARG A 155 -8.48 -11.95 -10.93
CA ARG A 155 -8.68 -13.07 -9.99
C ARG A 155 -10.16 -13.30 -9.70
N LEU A 156 -10.90 -12.23 -9.43
CA LEU A 156 -12.34 -12.34 -9.14
C LEU A 156 -13.15 -12.71 -10.39
N ALA A 157 -12.81 -12.18 -11.55
CA ALA A 157 -13.48 -12.49 -12.81
C ALA A 157 -13.18 -13.91 -13.28
N GLY A 158 -11.96 -14.41 -13.02
CA GLY A 158 -11.57 -15.76 -13.42
C GLY A 158 -12.21 -16.86 -12.59
N ASP A 159 -12.69 -16.54 -11.39
CA ASP A 159 -13.35 -17.47 -10.49
C ASP A 159 -14.88 -17.57 -10.73
N ALA A 160 -15.36 -16.87 -11.74
CA ALA A 160 -16.79 -16.86 -12.08
C ALA A 160 -17.17 -18.09 -12.90
#